data_da41354f16b59e830725f3b5ac66fc3b
#
_entry.id   da41354f16b59e830725f3b5ac66fc3b
#
_cell.length_a   1.000
_cell.length_b   1.000
_cell.length_c   1.000
_cell.angle_alpha   90.00
_cell.angle_beta   90.00
_cell.angle_gamma   90.00
#
_symmetry.space_group_name_H-M   'P 1'
#
loop_
_entity.id
_entity.type
_entity.pdbx_description
1 polymer ?
#
loop_
_entity_poly.entity_id
_entity_poly.type
_entity_poly.pdbx_seq_one_letter_code
_entity_poly.pdbx_strand_id
1 'polypeptide(L)'
;MHTGNLLGQIPSPLPSEVFADLVSTNNVRIERILSQGQQTPTGEWFDQDEHEWVLLVQGEAILVFITPDTGVQERVHLGPGDYINIPAHLQHRVEWTHPTETTIWLCVYY
;
A
#
# COMPACT_ATOMS: atom_id res chain seq x y z
N MET A 1 17.96 8.78 -18.16
CA MET A 1 16.52 9.08 -17.97
C MET A 1 15.75 7.77 -17.94
N HIS A 2 14.82 7.64 -17.01
CA HIS A 2 13.96 6.46 -16.90
C HIS A 2 12.50 6.90 -17.02
N THR A 3 11.72 6.18 -17.80
CA THR A 3 10.30 6.47 -18.01
C THR A 3 9.48 5.20 -17.84
N GLY A 4 8.21 5.35 -17.48
CA GLY A 4 7.29 4.24 -17.35
C GLY A 4 5.86 4.74 -17.25
N ASN A 5 4.96 3.81 -17.01
CA ASN A 5 3.54 4.11 -16.82
C ASN A 5 3.01 3.30 -15.65
N LEU A 6 2.45 3.97 -14.66
CA LEU A 6 1.89 3.31 -13.47
C LEU A 6 0.79 2.29 -13.81
N LEU A 7 0.11 2.49 -14.93
CA LEU A 7 -0.97 1.62 -15.36
C LEU A 7 -0.51 0.54 -16.33
N GLY A 8 0.79 0.51 -16.67
CA GLY A 8 1.35 -0.43 -17.64
C GLY A 8 1.94 -1.67 -17.01
N GLN A 9 2.11 -2.71 -17.83
CA GLN A 9 2.77 -3.96 -17.44
C GLN A 9 2.17 -4.58 -16.18
N ILE A 10 0.85 -4.72 -16.16
CA ILE A 10 0.12 -5.35 -15.07
C ILE A 10 -0.11 -6.81 -15.44
N PRO A 11 0.47 -7.77 -14.68
CA PRO A 11 0.23 -9.19 -14.92
C PRO A 11 -1.24 -9.56 -14.72
N SER A 12 -1.71 -10.54 -15.48
CA SER A 12 -3.04 -11.12 -15.32
C SER A 12 -2.96 -12.63 -15.58
N PRO A 13 -3.34 -13.49 -14.63
CA PRO A 13 -3.77 -13.17 -13.27
C PRO A 13 -2.62 -12.67 -12.38
N LEU A 14 -2.98 -12.19 -11.19
CA LEU A 14 -2.03 -11.72 -10.19
C LEU A 14 -2.08 -12.65 -8.96
N PRO A 15 -1.37 -13.78 -8.98
CA PRO A 15 -1.46 -14.78 -7.91
C PRO A 15 -0.82 -14.34 -6.59
N SER A 16 0.08 -13.36 -6.64
CA SER A 16 0.71 -12.76 -5.47
C SER A 16 0.92 -11.27 -5.72
N GLU A 17 1.12 -10.51 -4.65
CA GLU A 17 1.43 -9.09 -4.78
C GLU A 17 2.74 -8.88 -5.55
N VAL A 18 2.79 -7.81 -6.32
CA VAL A 18 3.98 -7.43 -7.08
C VAL A 18 4.49 -6.09 -6.59
N PHE A 19 5.74 -6.07 -6.14
CA PHE A 19 6.41 -4.87 -5.63
C PHE A 19 7.48 -4.45 -6.63
N ALA A 20 7.47 -3.18 -7.02
CA ALA A 20 8.46 -2.66 -7.95
C ALA A 20 8.95 -1.29 -7.49
N ASP A 21 10.24 -1.18 -7.21
CA ASP A 21 10.85 0.10 -6.88
C ASP A 21 10.96 0.95 -8.14
N LEU A 22 10.41 2.15 -8.09
CA LEU A 22 10.49 3.14 -9.17
C LEU A 22 11.66 4.08 -8.96
N VAL A 23 11.89 4.47 -7.72
CA VAL A 23 13.03 5.30 -7.29
C VAL A 23 13.49 4.77 -5.94
N SER A 24 14.81 4.66 -5.78
CA SER A 24 15.38 4.27 -4.49
C SER A 24 16.64 5.06 -4.23
N THR A 25 16.63 5.85 -3.15
CA THR A 25 17.78 6.61 -2.66
C THR A 25 17.95 6.34 -1.17
N ASN A 26 18.96 6.96 -0.56
CA ASN A 26 19.18 6.81 0.89
C ASN A 26 18.03 7.38 1.73
N ASN A 27 17.27 8.33 1.19
CA ASN A 27 16.28 9.09 1.95
C ASN A 27 14.84 8.89 1.43
N VAL A 28 14.67 8.42 0.21
CA VAL A 28 13.36 8.29 -0.42
C VAL A 28 13.30 7.01 -1.25
N ARG A 29 12.21 6.27 -1.11
CA ARG A 29 11.90 5.13 -1.96
C ARG A 29 10.47 5.29 -2.47
N ILE A 30 10.31 5.17 -3.79
CA ILE A 30 9.00 5.21 -4.45
C ILE A 30 8.74 3.83 -5.05
N GLU A 31 7.62 3.24 -4.68
CA GLU A 31 7.30 1.86 -5.03
C GLU A 31 5.89 1.78 -5.59
N ARG A 32 5.73 0.98 -6.66
CA ARG A 32 4.41 0.55 -7.11
C ARG A 32 4.12 -0.83 -6.54
N ILE A 33 2.95 -0.99 -5.92
CA ILE A 33 2.48 -2.29 -5.44
C ILE A 33 1.21 -2.64 -6.20
N LEU A 34 1.12 -3.87 -6.67
CA LEU A 34 -0.06 -4.42 -7.32
C LEU A 34 -0.65 -5.51 -6.42
N SER A 35 -1.96 -5.41 -6.17
CA SER A 35 -2.69 -6.39 -5.36
C SER A 35 -3.95 -6.81 -6.09
N GLN A 36 -4.36 -8.06 -5.92
CA GLN A 36 -5.63 -8.58 -6.42
C GLN A 36 -6.14 -9.62 -5.42
N GLY A 37 -6.79 -9.14 -4.36
CA GLY A 37 -7.32 -9.99 -3.30
C GLY A 37 -6.35 -10.31 -2.17
N GLN A 38 -5.07 -9.98 -2.29
CA GLN A 38 -4.11 -10.23 -1.22
C GLN A 38 -4.35 -9.29 -0.04
N GLN A 39 -4.04 -9.80 1.14
CA GLN A 39 -4.16 -9.06 2.39
C GLN A 39 -3.00 -9.42 3.31
N THR A 40 -2.75 -8.59 4.31
CA THR A 40 -1.77 -8.91 5.34
C THR A 40 -2.23 -10.14 6.10
N PRO A 41 -1.37 -11.15 6.31
CA PRO A 41 -1.76 -12.32 7.10
C PRO A 41 -2.28 -11.95 8.48
N THR A 42 -3.26 -12.73 8.97
CA THR A 42 -3.88 -12.49 10.28
C THR A 42 -2.83 -12.48 11.39
N GLY A 43 -2.88 -11.46 12.23
CA GLY A 43 -1.95 -11.31 13.36
C GLY A 43 -0.66 -10.60 13.02
N GLU A 44 -0.42 -10.28 11.75
CA GLU A 44 0.76 -9.53 11.34
C GLU A 44 0.40 -8.05 11.15
N TRP A 45 1.35 -7.18 11.52
CA TRP A 45 1.21 -5.74 11.44
C TRP A 45 2.49 -5.14 10.86
N PHE A 46 2.35 -4.14 10.00
CA PHE A 46 3.47 -3.32 9.59
C PHE A 46 3.78 -2.31 10.69
N ASP A 47 5.07 -2.17 10.98
CA ASP A 47 5.60 -1.19 11.92
C ASP A 47 6.96 -0.77 11.37
N GLN A 48 6.98 0.35 10.67
CA GLN A 48 8.14 0.76 9.85
C GLN A 48 8.86 1.94 10.45
N ASP A 49 10.16 1.99 10.24
CA ASP A 49 11.00 3.12 10.66
C ASP A 49 10.81 4.36 9.77
N GLU A 50 10.28 4.17 8.57
CA GLU A 50 10.04 5.24 7.61
C GLU A 50 8.59 5.71 7.68
N HIS A 51 8.37 6.98 7.31
CA HIS A 51 7.03 7.45 6.98
C HIS A 51 6.62 6.86 5.64
N GLU A 52 5.33 6.67 5.44
CA GLU A 52 4.79 6.14 4.19
C GLU A 52 3.60 6.99 3.74
N TRP A 53 3.74 7.59 2.56
CA TRP A 53 2.62 8.24 1.89
C TRP A 53 2.10 7.29 0.82
N VAL A 54 0.81 6.96 0.88
CA VAL A 54 0.17 5.97 0.01
C VAL A 54 -0.93 6.62 -0.79
N LEU A 55 -0.89 6.44 -2.11
CA LEU A 55 -1.96 6.81 -3.03
C LEU A 55 -2.53 5.54 -3.65
N LEU A 56 -3.83 5.34 -3.54
CA LEU A 56 -4.51 4.28 -4.28
C LEU A 56 -4.88 4.83 -5.65
N VAL A 57 -4.19 4.34 -6.69
CA VAL A 57 -4.36 4.83 -8.07
C VAL A 57 -5.58 4.22 -8.72
N GLN A 58 -5.80 2.91 -8.47
CA GLN A 58 -6.88 2.12 -9.05
C GLN A 58 -7.22 0.99 -8.08
N GLY A 59 -8.46 0.54 -8.13
CA GLY A 59 -8.90 -0.58 -7.28
C GLY A 59 -9.56 -0.12 -6.01
N GLU A 60 -9.50 -0.96 -4.99
CA GLU A 60 -10.18 -0.71 -3.72
C GLU A 60 -9.52 -1.50 -2.61
N ALA A 61 -9.39 -0.89 -1.45
CA ALA A 61 -8.73 -1.55 -0.32
C ALA A 61 -9.25 -1.02 1.03
N ILE A 62 -9.02 -1.80 2.07
CA ILE A 62 -9.29 -1.41 3.45
C ILE A 62 -8.00 -1.59 4.24
N LEU A 63 -7.57 -0.51 4.89
CA LEU A 63 -6.46 -0.51 5.84
C LEU A 63 -7.00 -0.45 7.26
N VAL A 64 -6.30 -1.07 8.19
CA VAL A 64 -6.59 -0.98 9.63
C VAL A 64 -5.38 -0.42 10.34
N PHE A 65 -5.60 0.56 11.19
CA PHE A 65 -4.57 1.21 12.00
C PHE A 65 -4.85 0.97 13.48
N ILE A 66 -3.78 0.87 14.27
CA ILE A 66 -3.89 0.80 15.73
C ILE A 66 -3.46 2.15 16.29
N THR A 67 -4.37 2.82 16.99
CA THR A 67 -4.05 4.06 17.72
C THR A 67 -3.07 3.75 18.84
N PRO A 68 -1.88 4.38 18.86
CA PRO A 68 -0.81 4.00 19.79
C PRO A 68 -1.22 4.08 21.27
N ASP A 69 -1.97 5.11 21.65
CA ASP A 69 -2.28 5.37 23.06
C ASP A 69 -3.38 4.48 23.63
N THR A 70 -4.34 4.08 22.81
CA THR A 70 -5.54 3.37 23.25
C THR A 70 -5.63 1.93 22.77
N GLY A 71 -4.86 1.58 21.73
CA GLY A 71 -4.97 0.28 21.06
C GLY A 71 -6.25 0.12 20.25
N VAL A 72 -7.01 1.19 20.06
CA VAL A 72 -8.24 1.16 19.28
C VAL A 72 -7.91 0.98 17.80
N GLN A 73 -8.64 0.09 17.13
CA GLN A 73 -8.46 -0.14 15.70
C GLN A 73 -9.38 0.79 14.90
N GLU A 74 -8.83 1.41 13.88
CA GLU A 74 -9.55 2.29 12.96
C GLU A 74 -9.41 1.75 11.55
N ARG A 75 -10.54 1.58 10.86
CA ARG A 75 -10.58 1.14 9.46
C ARG A 75 -10.66 2.34 8.55
N VAL A 76 -9.87 2.31 7.48
CA VAL A 76 -9.88 3.32 6.43
C VAL A 76 -10.13 2.64 5.10
N HIS A 77 -11.22 2.99 4.45
CA HIS A 77 -11.58 2.49 3.12
C HIS A 77 -11.01 3.42 2.07
N LEU A 78 -10.25 2.88 1.11
CA LEU A 78 -9.61 3.64 0.05
C LEU A 78 -10.16 3.24 -1.32
N GLY A 79 -10.50 4.23 -2.11
CA GLY A 79 -10.84 4.11 -3.52
C GLY A 79 -9.88 4.92 -4.38
N PRO A 80 -10.05 4.93 -5.71
CA PRO A 80 -9.15 5.62 -6.63
C PRO A 80 -9.00 7.11 -6.29
N GLY A 81 -7.75 7.56 -6.18
CA GLY A 81 -7.41 8.93 -5.85
C GLY A 81 -7.30 9.22 -4.36
N ASP A 82 -7.71 8.28 -3.50
CA ASP A 82 -7.57 8.47 -2.06
C ASP A 82 -6.11 8.27 -1.64
N TYR A 83 -5.65 9.09 -0.73
CA TYR A 83 -4.30 8.97 -0.19
C TYR A 83 -4.31 9.08 1.33
N ILE A 84 -3.27 8.56 1.93
CA ILE A 84 -3.06 8.62 3.38
C ILE A 84 -1.57 8.72 3.67
N ASN A 85 -1.21 9.55 4.65
CA ASN A 85 0.14 9.59 5.16
C ASN A 85 0.21 8.79 6.45
N ILE A 86 1.07 7.79 6.46
CA ILE A 86 1.25 6.88 7.59
C ILE A 86 2.57 7.25 8.28
N PRO A 87 2.53 7.87 9.47
CA PRO A 87 3.76 8.18 10.20
C PRO A 87 4.54 6.91 10.54
N ALA A 88 5.86 7.06 10.68
CA ALA A 88 6.71 5.98 11.15
C ALA A 88 6.15 5.37 12.44
N HIS A 89 6.22 4.04 12.55
CA HIS A 89 5.79 3.25 13.70
C HIS A 89 4.28 3.25 13.99
N LEU A 90 3.45 3.84 13.14
CA LEU A 90 2.02 3.65 13.23
C LEU A 90 1.68 2.26 12.70
N GLN A 91 1.28 1.36 13.59
CA GLN A 91 0.98 -0.03 13.23
C GLN A 91 -0.25 -0.08 12.32
N HIS A 92 -0.11 -0.80 11.21
CA HIS A 92 -1.19 -0.92 10.23
C HIS A 92 -1.09 -2.23 9.49
N ARG A 93 -2.19 -2.59 8.82
CA ARG A 93 -2.26 -3.77 7.96
C ARG A 93 -3.27 -3.55 6.85
N VAL A 94 -3.10 -4.27 5.76
CA VAL A 94 -4.09 -4.35 4.68
C VAL A 94 -5.09 -5.44 5.06
N GLU A 95 -6.31 -5.05 5.38
CA GLU A 95 -7.36 -6.00 5.76
C GLU A 95 -8.01 -6.64 4.54
N TRP A 96 -8.10 -5.89 3.43
CA TRP A 96 -8.79 -6.34 2.24
C TRP A 96 -8.32 -5.58 1.01
N THR A 97 -8.22 -6.28 -0.12
CA THR A 97 -8.09 -5.69 -1.44
C THR A 97 -9.12 -6.32 -2.36
N HIS A 98 -9.51 -5.60 -3.41
CA HIS A 98 -10.52 -6.08 -4.36
C HIS A 98 -10.07 -7.42 -4.98
N PRO A 99 -10.94 -8.47 -4.96
CA PRO A 99 -10.52 -9.81 -5.38
C PRO A 99 -10.32 -9.98 -6.88
N THR A 100 -10.98 -9.16 -7.71
CA THR A 100 -10.94 -9.32 -9.17
C THR A 100 -10.37 -8.10 -9.90
N GLU A 101 -10.53 -6.90 -9.36
CA GLU A 101 -9.93 -5.70 -9.92
C GLU A 101 -8.53 -5.51 -9.32
N THR A 102 -7.54 -5.27 -10.17
CA THR A 102 -6.19 -4.99 -9.69
C THR A 102 -6.16 -3.66 -8.95
N THR A 103 -5.68 -3.69 -7.71
CA THR A 103 -5.42 -2.50 -6.92
C THR A 103 -4.00 -2.04 -7.17
N ILE A 104 -3.84 -0.79 -7.60
CA ILE A 104 -2.55 -0.18 -7.88
C ILE A 104 -2.26 0.84 -6.80
N TRP A 105 -1.18 0.61 -6.06
CA TRP A 105 -0.72 1.47 -4.99
C TRP A 105 0.54 2.21 -5.45
N LEU A 106 0.62 3.49 -5.16
CA LEU A 106 1.85 4.25 -5.25
C LEU A 106 2.26 4.63 -3.83
N CYS A 107 3.38 4.10 -3.40
CA CYS A 107 3.88 4.29 -2.04
C CYS A 107 5.19 5.08 -2.07
N VAL A 108 5.26 6.11 -1.23
CA VAL A 108 6.47 6.92 -1.05
C VAL A 108 6.91 6.76 0.40
N TYR A 109 8.10 6.17 0.60
CA TYR A 109 8.72 6.01 1.91
C TYR A 109 9.77 7.09 2.08
N TYR A 110 9.72 7.80 3.21
CA TYR A 110 10.59 8.95 3.44
C TYR A 110 10.92 9.18 4.92
#